data_14abdf51ff4b0224d5415e056d5c197f
#
_entry.id   14abdf51ff4b0224d5415e056d5c197f
#
_cell.length_a   1.000
_cell.length_b   1.000
_cell.length_c   1.000
_cell.angle_alpha   90.00
_cell.angle_beta   90.00
_cell.angle_gamma   90.00
#
_symmetry.space_group_name_H-M   'P 1'
#
loop_
_entity.id
_entity.type
_entity.pdbx_description
1 polymer ?
#
loop_
_entity_poly.entity_id
_entity_poly.type
_entity_poly.pdbx_seq_one_letter_code
_entity_poly.pdbx_strand_id
1 'polypeptide(L)'
;MYKLAISTSGEYVSAAIFEEKLLASFVSKTNRGSTGILLNQINELFDKTKASRKDLSALYLDVGPGYYTGLRIGLSVSQGLGAVLGIPIIPVNGLDALAFAAHTSHRKICSLICLLYTSPSPRD
;
A
#
# COMPACT_ATOMS: atom_id res chain seq x y z
N MET A 1 -3.27 -14.52 12.34
CA MET A 1 -3.36 -14.56 10.88
C MET A 1 -2.62 -13.38 10.29
N TYR A 2 -2.06 -13.55 9.13
CA TYR A 2 -1.24 -12.52 8.49
C TYR A 2 -2.08 -11.52 7.73
N LYS A 3 -1.58 -10.31 7.63
CA LYS A 3 -2.17 -9.23 6.84
C LYS A 3 -1.08 -8.65 5.93
N LEU A 4 -1.49 -8.26 4.74
CA LEU A 4 -0.59 -7.65 3.75
C LEU A 4 -1.04 -6.21 3.52
N ALA A 5 -0.10 -5.29 3.55
CA ALA A 5 -0.35 -3.89 3.19
C ALA A 5 0.44 -3.54 1.94
N ILE A 6 -0.17 -2.80 1.04
CA ILE A 6 0.43 -2.38 -0.23
C ILE A 6 0.22 -0.87 -0.40
N SER A 7 1.28 -0.18 -0.80
CA SER A 7 1.23 1.23 -1.17
C SER A 7 2.01 1.47 -2.45
N THR A 8 1.34 2.02 -3.44
CA THR A 8 1.93 2.36 -4.75
C THR A 8 1.56 3.76 -5.19
N SER A 9 1.15 4.61 -4.25
CA SER A 9 0.62 5.94 -4.55
C SER A 9 1.67 6.99 -4.86
N GLY A 10 2.92 6.76 -4.51
CA GLY A 10 4.01 7.73 -4.67
C GLY A 10 5.15 7.20 -5.53
N GLU A 11 6.32 7.80 -5.35
CA GLU A 11 7.54 7.40 -6.05
C GLU A 11 8.06 6.04 -5.60
N TYR A 12 7.65 5.59 -4.43
CA TYR A 12 8.08 4.34 -3.86
C TYR A 12 6.93 3.34 -3.86
N VAL A 13 7.27 2.11 -4.21
CA VAL A 13 6.39 0.97 -4.05
C VAL A 13 6.79 0.28 -2.76
N SER A 14 5.83 0.03 -1.90
CA SER A 14 6.09 -0.63 -0.63
C SER A 14 5.02 -1.66 -0.32
N ALA A 15 5.42 -2.66 0.43
CA ALA A 15 4.50 -3.64 0.97
C ALA A 15 5.03 -4.16 2.30
N ALA A 16 4.12 -4.66 3.11
CA ALA A 16 4.47 -5.19 4.42
C ALA A 16 3.57 -6.35 4.79
N ILE A 17 4.14 -7.35 5.44
CA ILE A 17 3.39 -8.43 6.06
C ILE A 17 3.44 -8.22 7.57
N PHE A 18 2.29 -8.28 8.21
CA PHE A 18 2.19 -8.07 9.64
C PHE A 18 1.07 -8.91 10.26
N GLU A 19 1.17 -9.12 11.54
CA GLU A 19 0.12 -9.62 12.40
C GLU A 19 -0.19 -8.54 13.44
N GLU A 20 0.22 -8.75 14.68
CA GLU A 20 0.22 -7.69 15.69
C GLU A 20 1.43 -6.79 15.54
N LYS A 21 2.52 -7.35 15.02
CA LYS A 21 3.78 -6.64 14.78
C LYS A 21 4.17 -6.77 13.31
N LEU A 22 4.96 -5.83 12.85
CA LEU A 22 5.54 -5.89 11.53
C LEU A 22 6.50 -7.08 11.45
N LEU A 23 6.28 -7.96 10.49
CA LEU A 23 7.13 -9.14 10.28
C LEU A 23 8.18 -8.88 9.23
N ALA A 24 7.80 -8.31 8.10
CA ALA A 24 8.72 -7.95 7.03
C ALA A 24 8.11 -6.88 6.16
N SER A 25 8.97 -6.06 5.55
CA SER A 25 8.53 -5.05 4.61
C SER A 25 9.59 -4.81 3.55
N PHE A 26 9.17 -4.21 2.44
CA PHE A 26 10.12 -3.67 1.47
C PHE A 26 9.66 -2.29 1.02
N VAL A 27 10.64 -1.50 0.57
CA VAL A 27 10.41 -0.21 -0.07
C VAL A 27 11.36 -0.13 -1.26
N SER A 28 10.82 0.19 -2.43
CA SER A 28 11.62 0.30 -3.63
C SER A 28 11.18 1.52 -4.43
N LYS A 29 12.14 2.33 -4.84
CA LYS A 29 11.85 3.43 -5.76
C LYS A 29 11.55 2.87 -7.13
N THR A 30 10.45 3.29 -7.73
CA THR A 30 10.02 2.76 -9.00
C THR A 30 10.08 3.82 -10.08
N ASN A 31 10.50 3.39 -11.26
CA ASN A 31 10.45 4.19 -12.48
C ASN A 31 9.37 3.61 -13.38
N ARG A 32 8.10 3.88 -13.11
CA ARG A 32 6.97 3.48 -13.95
C ARG A 32 6.78 1.97 -14.16
N GLY A 33 5.54 1.54 -14.22
CA GLY A 33 5.16 0.21 -14.72
C GLY A 33 5.69 -0.96 -13.92
N SER A 34 5.71 -0.87 -12.62
CA SER A 34 6.40 -1.82 -11.76
C SER A 34 5.52 -2.94 -11.22
N THR A 35 4.54 -3.39 -11.98
CA THR A 35 3.67 -4.49 -11.55
C THR A 35 4.48 -5.75 -11.25
N GLY A 36 5.42 -6.08 -12.13
CA GLY A 36 6.28 -7.25 -11.93
C GLY A 36 7.17 -7.12 -10.70
N ILE A 37 7.69 -5.92 -10.45
CA ILE A 37 8.51 -5.66 -9.27
C ILE A 37 7.69 -5.86 -8.00
N LEU A 38 6.48 -5.31 -7.96
CA LEU A 38 5.60 -5.44 -6.81
C LEU A 38 5.29 -6.91 -6.51
N LEU A 39 4.92 -7.68 -7.53
CA LEU A 39 4.60 -9.09 -7.36
C LEU A 39 5.80 -9.90 -6.87
N ASN A 40 6.98 -9.67 -7.45
CA ASN A 40 8.20 -10.35 -7.03
C ASN A 40 8.56 -10.01 -5.58
N GLN A 41 8.42 -8.75 -5.19
CA GLN A 41 8.71 -8.32 -3.83
C GLN A 41 7.71 -8.90 -2.82
N ILE A 42 6.45 -9.00 -3.20
CA ILE A 42 5.45 -9.65 -2.35
C ILE A 42 5.80 -11.12 -2.15
N ASN A 43 6.20 -11.82 -3.22
CA ASN A 43 6.64 -13.20 -3.11
C ASN A 43 7.85 -13.34 -2.18
N GLU A 44 8.82 -12.44 -2.28
CA GLU A 44 9.97 -12.44 -1.38
C GLU A 44 9.57 -12.22 0.08
N LEU A 45 8.58 -11.37 0.33
CA LEU A 45 8.08 -11.17 1.69
C LEU A 45 7.50 -12.44 2.27
N PHE A 46 6.72 -13.18 1.49
CA PHE A 46 6.19 -14.46 1.94
C PHE A 46 7.30 -15.47 2.21
N ASP A 47 8.31 -15.51 1.35
CA ASP A 47 9.45 -16.41 1.52
C ASP A 47 10.25 -16.07 2.78
N LYS A 48 10.49 -14.79 3.03
CA LYS A 48 11.23 -14.33 4.22
C LYS A 48 10.51 -14.63 5.51
N THR A 49 9.21 -14.45 5.53
CA THR A 49 8.41 -14.66 6.74
C THR A 49 7.98 -16.11 6.91
N LYS A 50 8.19 -16.93 5.89
CA LYS A 50 7.68 -18.30 5.81
C LYS A 50 6.18 -18.38 6.01
N ALA A 51 5.49 -17.27 5.82
CA ALA A 51 4.05 -17.20 5.89
C ALA A 51 3.43 -17.87 4.66
N SER A 52 2.35 -18.60 4.87
CA SER A 52 1.58 -19.15 3.77
C SER A 52 0.59 -18.10 3.26
N ARG A 53 0.44 -18.00 1.94
CA ARG A 53 -0.56 -17.12 1.35
C ARG A 53 -1.97 -17.47 1.82
N LYS A 54 -2.20 -18.73 2.14
CA LYS A 54 -3.50 -19.20 2.67
C LYS A 54 -3.81 -18.65 4.06
N ASP A 55 -2.80 -18.23 4.79
CA ASP A 55 -2.96 -17.67 6.14
C ASP A 55 -3.21 -16.17 6.11
N LEU A 56 -3.26 -15.57 4.95
CA LEU A 56 -3.55 -14.15 4.78
C LEU A 56 -5.04 -13.91 5.03
N SER A 57 -5.35 -13.01 5.95
CA SER A 57 -6.73 -12.74 6.35
C SER A 57 -7.32 -11.47 5.75
N ALA A 58 -6.48 -10.54 5.36
CA ALA A 58 -6.92 -9.27 4.77
C ALA A 58 -5.77 -8.61 4.03
N LEU A 59 -6.13 -7.75 3.08
CA LEU A 59 -5.18 -6.93 2.34
C LEU A 59 -5.57 -5.47 2.53
N TYR A 60 -4.61 -4.66 2.96
CA TYR A 60 -4.79 -3.22 3.13
C TYR A 60 -4.15 -2.50 1.95
N LEU A 61 -4.91 -1.65 1.30
CA LEU A 61 -4.46 -0.95 0.11
C LEU A 61 -4.53 0.56 0.31
N ASP A 62 -3.40 1.24 0.08
CA ASP A 62 -3.36 2.70 -0.02
C ASP A 62 -4.10 3.12 -1.28
N VAL A 63 -5.23 3.80 -1.11
CA VAL A 63 -6.07 4.25 -2.21
C VAL A 63 -5.79 5.69 -2.62
N GLY A 64 -4.72 6.26 -2.12
CA GLY A 64 -4.31 7.61 -2.47
C GLY A 64 -4.75 8.66 -1.45
N PRO A 65 -4.62 9.92 -1.80
CA PRO A 65 -4.27 10.46 -3.12
C PRO A 65 -2.84 10.12 -3.55
N GLY A 66 -2.60 10.12 -4.87
CA GLY A 66 -1.29 9.81 -5.39
C GLY A 66 -1.28 9.71 -6.91
N TYR A 67 -0.20 9.20 -7.46
CA TYR A 67 -0.05 9.01 -8.90
C TYR A 67 -1.05 7.99 -9.44
N TYR A 68 -1.76 8.40 -10.47
CA TYR A 68 -2.82 7.61 -11.07
C TYR A 68 -2.35 6.22 -11.52
N THR A 69 -1.22 6.17 -12.23
CA THR A 69 -0.68 4.88 -12.72
C THR A 69 -0.33 3.95 -11.57
N GLY A 70 0.34 4.47 -10.55
CA GLY A 70 0.69 3.70 -9.37
C GLY A 70 -0.53 3.19 -8.62
N LEU A 71 -1.53 4.04 -8.44
CA LEU A 71 -2.77 3.65 -7.77
C LEU A 71 -3.47 2.52 -8.52
N ARG A 72 -3.48 2.57 -9.84
CA ARG A 72 -4.07 1.50 -10.66
C ARG A 72 -3.31 0.17 -10.51
N ILE A 73 -2.00 0.22 -10.47
CA ILE A 73 -1.17 -0.98 -10.26
C ILE A 73 -1.50 -1.62 -8.92
N GLY A 74 -1.50 -0.83 -7.84
CA GLY A 74 -1.84 -1.34 -6.52
C GLY A 74 -3.24 -1.92 -6.45
N LEU A 75 -4.21 -1.26 -7.04
CA LEU A 75 -5.58 -1.74 -7.10
C LEU A 75 -5.69 -3.04 -7.87
N SER A 76 -5.07 -3.13 -9.03
CA SER A 76 -5.13 -4.33 -9.88
C SER A 76 -4.51 -5.54 -9.18
N VAL A 77 -3.34 -5.36 -8.58
CA VAL A 77 -2.66 -6.43 -7.85
C VAL A 77 -3.50 -6.86 -6.64
N SER A 78 -4.04 -5.90 -5.92
CA SER A 78 -4.87 -6.18 -4.73
C SER A 78 -6.15 -6.93 -5.09
N GLN A 79 -6.81 -6.51 -6.15
CA GLN A 79 -8.03 -7.18 -6.62
C GLN A 79 -7.74 -8.61 -7.08
N GLY A 80 -6.64 -8.81 -7.79
CA GLY A 80 -6.22 -10.14 -8.20
C GLY A 80 -5.94 -11.06 -7.01
N LEU A 81 -5.16 -10.60 -6.06
CA LEU A 81 -4.86 -11.36 -4.85
C LEU A 81 -6.10 -11.62 -4.01
N GLY A 82 -6.94 -10.61 -3.83
CA GLY A 82 -8.18 -10.75 -3.07
C GLY A 82 -9.12 -11.76 -3.67
N ALA A 83 -9.26 -11.77 -5.00
CA ALA A 83 -10.10 -12.73 -5.69
C ALA A 83 -9.59 -14.16 -5.57
N VAL A 84 -8.29 -14.36 -5.77
CA VAL A 84 -7.67 -15.69 -5.72
C VAL A 84 -7.70 -16.26 -4.30
N LEU A 85 -7.41 -15.43 -3.31
CA LEU A 85 -7.30 -15.88 -1.92
C LEU A 85 -8.62 -15.80 -1.15
N GLY A 86 -9.63 -15.15 -1.73
CA GLY A 86 -10.92 -14.99 -1.06
C GLY A 86 -10.87 -14.10 0.17
N ILE A 87 -10.02 -13.08 0.16
CA ILE A 87 -9.83 -12.19 1.30
C ILE A 87 -10.34 -10.79 1.00
N PRO A 88 -10.78 -10.05 2.02
CA PRO A 88 -11.22 -8.67 1.83
C PRO A 88 -10.07 -7.73 1.56
N ILE A 89 -10.34 -6.70 0.75
CA ILE A 89 -9.45 -5.58 0.53
C ILE A 89 -9.97 -4.41 1.36
N ILE A 90 -9.14 -3.88 2.23
CA ILE A 90 -9.49 -2.77 3.10
C ILE A 90 -8.80 -1.52 2.58
N PRO A 91 -9.57 -0.52 2.10
CA PRO A 91 -8.96 0.71 1.61
C PRO A 91 -8.45 1.57 2.76
N VAL A 92 -7.29 2.18 2.55
CA VAL A 92 -6.67 3.10 3.51
C VAL A 92 -6.35 4.40 2.79
N ASN A 93 -6.77 5.52 3.37
CA ASN A 93 -6.40 6.84 2.85
C ASN A 93 -4.93 7.11 3.15
N GLY A 94 -4.14 7.42 2.11
CA GLY A 94 -2.70 7.62 2.27
C GLY A 94 -2.34 8.81 3.13
N LEU A 95 -3.13 9.87 3.11
CA LEU A 95 -2.91 11.04 3.97
C LEU A 95 -3.15 10.70 5.43
N ASP A 96 -4.15 9.90 5.72
CA ASP A 96 -4.43 9.45 7.08
C ASP A 96 -3.29 8.57 7.59
N ALA A 97 -2.76 7.71 6.75
CA ALA A 97 -1.63 6.84 7.09
C ALA A 97 -0.38 7.66 7.41
N LEU A 98 -0.09 8.70 6.61
CA LEU A 98 1.03 9.61 6.87
C LEU A 98 0.86 10.35 8.19
N ALA A 99 -0.34 10.86 8.44
CA ALA A 99 -0.63 11.56 9.68
C ALA A 99 -0.47 10.65 10.89
N PHE A 100 -0.92 9.41 10.78
CA PHE A 100 -0.78 8.43 11.84
C PHE A 100 0.69 8.08 12.10
N ALA A 101 1.49 7.95 11.05
CA ALA A 101 2.92 7.66 11.18
C ALA A 101 3.68 8.78 11.90
N ALA A 102 3.22 10.02 11.76
CA ALA A 102 3.80 11.18 12.43
C ALA A 102 3.18 11.45 13.80
N HIS A 103 2.57 10.46 14.40
CA HIS A 103 1.76 10.59 15.61
C HIS A 103 2.40 11.43 16.72
N THR A 104 1.67 12.43 17.18
CA THR A 104 2.04 13.26 18.33
C THR A 104 0.78 13.67 19.09
N SER A 105 0.86 13.67 20.41
CA SER A 105 -0.31 13.92 21.25
C SER A 105 -0.63 15.40 21.43
N HIS A 106 0.24 16.30 21.05
CA HIS A 106 0.13 17.72 21.41
C HIS A 106 -0.03 18.70 20.25
N ARG A 107 -0.03 18.23 19.02
CA ARG A 107 -0.08 19.10 17.86
C ARG A 107 -1.06 18.59 16.81
N LYS A 108 -1.57 19.54 16.04
CA LYS A 108 -2.33 19.19 14.85
C LYS A 108 -1.36 18.72 13.76
N ILE A 109 -1.79 17.74 12.99
CA ILE A 109 -0.98 17.18 11.90
C ILE A 109 -1.69 17.49 10.59
N CYS A 110 -0.93 18.00 9.63
CA CYS A 110 -1.42 18.25 8.28
C CYS A 110 -0.57 17.42 7.30
N SER A 111 -1.19 16.46 6.63
CA SER A 111 -0.52 15.63 5.63
C SER A 111 -0.77 16.21 4.26
N LEU A 112 0.29 16.30 3.45
CA LEU A 112 0.21 16.85 2.09
C LEU A 112 0.89 15.90 1.12
N ILE A 113 0.30 15.76 -0.08
CA ILE A 113 0.89 15.04 -1.19
C ILE A 113 0.84 15.96 -2.41
N CYS A 114 1.99 16.16 -3.04
CA CYS A 114 2.09 16.94 -4.26
C CYS A 114 1.80 16.05 -5.45
N LEU A 115 0.83 16.45 -6.27
CA LEU A 115 0.47 15.76 -7.50
C LEU A 115 0.94 16.54 -8.70
N LEU A 116 1.53 15.87 -9.67
CA LEU A 116 1.96 16.49 -10.91
C LEU A 116 0.77 16.88 -11.79
N TYR A 117 -0.29 16.12 -11.71
CA TYR A 117 -1.57 16.49 -12.29
C TYR A 117 -2.49 16.88 -11.15
N THR A 118 -3.12 18.00 -11.28
CA THR A 118 -4.03 18.46 -10.24
C THR A 118 -5.39 18.69 -10.83
N SER A 119 -6.40 18.58 -10.00
CA SER A 119 -7.70 19.07 -10.36
C SER A 119 -7.59 20.56 -10.68
N PRO A 120 -8.20 21.03 -11.76
CA PRO A 120 -8.10 22.43 -12.15
C PRO A 120 -8.83 23.38 -11.22
N SER A 121 -9.60 22.86 -10.28
CA SER A 121 -10.41 23.69 -9.39
C SER A 121 -10.28 23.19 -7.96
N PRO A 122 -10.08 24.08 -7.00
CA PRO A 122 -10.06 23.69 -5.58
C PRO A 122 -11.40 23.21 -5.07
N ARG A 123 -12.43 23.31 -5.86
CA ARG A 123 -13.77 22.80 -5.49
C ARG A 123 -14.01 21.38 -5.94
N ASP A 124 -13.10 20.85 -6.64
CA ASP A 124 -13.20 19.48 -7.14
C ASP A 124 -12.93 18.46 -6.04
#